data_3047276da590710299ca73712c60905b
#
_entry.id   3047276da590710299ca73712c60905b
#
_cell.length_a   1.000
_cell.length_b   1.000
_cell.length_c   1.000
_cell.angle_alpha   90.00
_cell.angle_beta   90.00
_cell.angle_gamma   90.00
#
_symmetry.space_group_name_H-M   'P 1'
#
loop_
_entity.id
_entity.type
_entity.pdbx_description
1 polymer ?
#
loop_
_entity_poly.entity_id
_entity_poly.type
_entity_poly.pdbx_seq_one_letter_code
_entity_poly.pdbx_strand_id
1 'polypeptide(L)'
;MPITDLPPSHHQQELIVCSIKAAEKYNLPPDLLLAIAEKENGRPGLWVKNSNGTHDVGSLQFNTTYLKTLKQYGITADDVAKSGCYAYDLAAWRIRGHLTKDTGDLWTRAANYHSRTPFYNQVYRADLMVKAKRWTNWLDQVMMSPISTVNKYTEQIHAKPTKQINRAVTQMSKTSYVPRRLVVSSK
;
A
#
# COMPACT_ATOMS: atom_id res chain seq x y z
N MET A 1 -14.87 3.65 14.77
CA MET A 1 -14.35 4.90 15.37
C MET A 1 -15.14 6.03 14.76
N PRO A 2 -15.60 7.03 15.52
CA PRO A 2 -16.11 8.24 14.90
C PRO A 2 -14.97 8.82 14.04
N ILE A 3 -15.33 9.23 12.84
CA ILE A 3 -14.41 10.00 11.98
C ILE A 3 -14.23 11.32 12.74
N THR A 4 -13.11 11.43 13.43
CA THR A 4 -12.78 12.69 14.10
C THR A 4 -12.58 13.75 13.01
N ASP A 5 -13.13 14.94 13.18
CA ASP A 5 -13.02 16.09 12.25
C ASP A 5 -11.58 16.59 12.03
N LEU A 6 -10.61 15.87 12.55
CA LEU A 6 -9.19 16.16 12.35
C LEU A 6 -8.74 15.63 10.97
N PRO A 7 -8.01 16.45 10.21
CA PRO A 7 -7.45 16.02 8.95
C PRO A 7 -6.55 14.79 9.20
N PRO A 8 -6.62 13.75 8.33
CA PRO A 8 -5.78 12.59 8.48
C PRO A 8 -4.29 13.00 8.53
N SER A 9 -3.51 12.32 9.37
CA SER A 9 -2.08 12.53 9.41
C SER A 9 -1.46 12.32 8.03
N HIS A 10 -0.29 12.90 7.76
CA HIS A 10 0.42 12.73 6.48
C HIS A 10 0.57 11.24 6.10
N HIS A 11 0.85 10.39 7.09
CA HIS A 11 0.96 8.95 6.89
C HIS A 11 -0.38 8.29 6.51
N GLN A 12 -1.49 8.71 7.13
CA GLN A 12 -2.82 8.22 6.76
C GLN A 12 -3.23 8.69 5.36
N GLN A 13 -2.87 9.91 4.97
CA GLN A 13 -3.10 10.41 3.61
C GLN A 13 -2.33 9.60 2.58
N GLU A 14 -1.04 9.32 2.84
CA GLU A 14 -0.21 8.48 1.98
C GLU A 14 -0.82 7.09 1.84
N LEU A 15 -1.22 6.44 2.94
CA LEU A 15 -1.86 5.13 2.93
C LEU A 15 -3.10 5.13 2.04
N ILE A 16 -4.01 6.09 2.23
CA ILE A 16 -5.28 6.14 1.49
C ILE A 16 -5.02 6.38 0.00
N VAL A 17 -4.29 7.45 -0.34
CA VAL A 17 -4.07 7.85 -1.73
C VAL A 17 -3.28 6.81 -2.51
N CYS A 18 -2.21 6.29 -1.91
CA CYS A 18 -1.35 5.32 -2.58
C CYS A 18 -2.04 3.96 -2.74
N SER A 19 -2.83 3.52 -1.74
CA SER A 19 -3.59 2.27 -1.86
C SER A 19 -4.66 2.35 -2.95
N ILE A 20 -5.44 3.43 -3.01
CA ILE A 20 -6.47 3.59 -4.04
C ILE A 20 -5.84 3.60 -5.44
N LYS A 21 -4.80 4.40 -5.67
CA LYS A 21 -4.09 4.45 -6.96
C LYS A 21 -3.50 3.10 -7.37
N ALA A 22 -2.88 2.39 -6.44
CA ALA A 22 -2.31 1.09 -6.72
C ALA A 22 -3.39 0.03 -6.97
N ALA A 23 -4.49 0.05 -6.22
CA ALA A 23 -5.63 -0.84 -6.44
C ALA A 23 -6.24 -0.66 -7.84
N GLU A 24 -6.45 0.60 -8.26
CA GLU A 24 -6.93 0.93 -9.61
C GLU A 24 -5.97 0.37 -10.69
N LYS A 25 -4.67 0.66 -10.57
CA LYS A 25 -3.64 0.22 -11.52
C LYS A 25 -3.60 -1.30 -11.72
N TYR A 26 -3.81 -2.08 -10.65
CA TYR A 26 -3.74 -3.55 -10.68
C TYR A 26 -5.11 -4.23 -10.69
N ASN A 27 -6.18 -3.46 -10.88
CA ASN A 27 -7.56 -3.96 -10.88
C ASN A 27 -7.86 -4.82 -9.64
N LEU A 28 -7.63 -4.22 -8.48
CA LEU A 28 -7.93 -4.79 -7.16
C LEU A 28 -9.06 -4.00 -6.49
N PRO A 29 -9.85 -4.63 -5.59
CA PRO A 29 -10.74 -3.89 -4.72
C PRO A 29 -9.94 -2.91 -3.83
N PRO A 30 -10.28 -1.59 -3.82
CA PRO A 30 -9.54 -0.62 -3.03
C PRO A 30 -9.58 -0.90 -1.52
N ASP A 31 -10.73 -1.34 -1.02
CA ASP A 31 -10.93 -1.75 0.38
C ASP A 31 -10.00 -2.89 0.80
N LEU A 32 -9.72 -3.83 -0.08
CA LEU A 32 -8.77 -4.91 0.16
C LEU A 32 -7.35 -4.38 0.38
N LEU A 33 -6.85 -3.51 -0.50
CA LEU A 33 -5.49 -2.98 -0.37
C LEU A 33 -5.36 -2.03 0.82
N LEU A 34 -6.38 -1.20 1.08
CA LEU A 34 -6.47 -0.37 2.27
C LEU A 34 -6.43 -1.20 3.57
N ALA A 35 -7.16 -2.32 3.59
CA ALA A 35 -7.18 -3.23 4.74
C ALA A 35 -5.82 -3.91 4.97
N ILE A 36 -5.13 -4.31 3.91
CA ILE A 36 -3.78 -4.88 4.01
C ILE A 36 -2.81 -3.82 4.52
N ALA A 37 -2.80 -2.62 3.95
CA ALA A 37 -1.91 -1.55 4.38
C ALA A 37 -2.12 -1.18 5.86
N GLU A 38 -3.38 -1.12 6.30
CA GLU A 38 -3.71 -0.91 7.71
C GLU A 38 -3.27 -2.09 8.60
N LYS A 39 -3.43 -3.33 8.12
CA LYS A 39 -3.05 -4.53 8.88
C LYS A 39 -1.54 -4.62 9.07
N GLU A 40 -0.77 -4.31 8.06
CA GLU A 40 0.70 -4.28 8.14
C GLU A 40 1.18 -3.18 9.08
N ASN A 41 0.44 -2.08 9.20
CA ASN A 41 0.67 -0.98 10.15
C ASN A 41 2.11 -0.45 10.12
N GLY A 42 2.76 -0.54 8.97
CA GLY A 42 4.10 -0.04 8.75
C GLY A 42 4.11 1.46 8.44
N ARG A 43 5.30 2.03 8.35
CA ARG A 43 5.51 3.45 7.99
C ARG A 43 6.82 3.60 7.23
N PRO A 44 6.99 4.68 6.47
CA PRO A 44 8.26 4.95 5.82
C PRO A 44 9.43 4.93 6.80
N GLY A 45 10.53 4.30 6.40
CA GLY A 45 11.74 4.16 7.21
C GLY A 45 11.68 3.12 8.32
N LEU A 46 10.55 2.44 8.53
CA LEU A 46 10.43 1.42 9.57
C LEU A 46 11.11 0.12 9.16
N TRP A 47 11.93 -0.42 10.07
CA TRP A 47 12.54 -1.74 9.98
C TRP A 47 12.24 -2.50 11.28
N VAL A 48 11.47 -3.58 11.20
CA VAL A 48 11.12 -4.42 12.34
C VAL A 48 11.92 -5.71 12.26
N LYS A 49 12.76 -5.95 13.27
CA LYS A 49 13.57 -7.19 13.35
C LYS A 49 12.71 -8.36 13.81
N ASN A 50 12.76 -9.45 13.07
CA ASN A 50 12.10 -10.71 13.42
C ASN A 50 13.05 -11.64 14.18
N SER A 51 12.48 -12.59 14.94
CA SER A 51 13.24 -13.57 15.74
C SER A 51 14.17 -14.46 14.89
N ASN A 52 13.83 -14.65 13.62
CA ASN A 52 14.64 -15.43 12.65
C ASN A 52 15.74 -14.61 11.96
N GLY A 53 16.00 -13.38 12.44
CA GLY A 53 17.04 -12.49 11.91
C GLY A 53 16.65 -11.73 10.62
N THR A 54 15.45 -11.94 10.08
CA THR A 54 14.92 -11.13 8.98
C THR A 54 14.36 -9.81 9.49
N HIS A 55 14.03 -8.88 8.57
CA HIS A 55 13.34 -7.64 8.89
C HIS A 55 12.12 -7.50 8.00
N ASP A 56 11.08 -6.88 8.56
CA ASP A 56 9.94 -6.39 7.80
C ASP A 56 10.10 -4.88 7.60
N VAL A 57 9.92 -4.40 6.38
CA VAL A 57 10.42 -3.09 5.94
C VAL A 57 9.31 -2.24 5.34
N GLY A 58 9.28 -0.97 5.77
CA GLY A 58 8.46 0.07 5.17
C GLY A 58 6.97 -0.01 5.51
N SER A 59 6.18 0.77 4.79
CA SER A 59 4.73 0.92 5.04
C SER A 59 3.93 -0.37 4.89
N LEU A 60 4.36 -1.30 4.05
CA LEU A 60 3.71 -2.58 3.76
C LEU A 60 4.47 -3.79 4.33
N GLN A 61 5.42 -3.57 5.24
CA GLN A 61 6.15 -4.59 5.99
C GLN A 61 6.69 -5.75 5.12
N PHE A 62 7.40 -5.39 4.05
CA PHE A 62 8.03 -6.37 3.18
C PHE A 62 9.16 -7.11 3.88
N ASN A 63 9.06 -8.42 3.98
CA ASN A 63 10.11 -9.23 4.59
C ASN A 63 11.38 -9.25 3.72
N THR A 64 12.55 -9.07 4.33
CA THR A 64 13.84 -9.02 3.63
C THR A 64 14.16 -10.30 2.85
N THR A 65 13.64 -11.47 3.26
CA THR A 65 13.78 -12.72 2.49
C THR A 65 13.03 -12.61 1.16
N TYR A 66 11.81 -12.07 1.17
CA TYR A 66 11.06 -11.84 -0.06
C TYR A 66 11.75 -10.79 -0.94
N LEU A 67 12.24 -9.70 -0.36
CA LEU A 67 12.96 -8.67 -1.12
C LEU A 67 14.24 -9.20 -1.78
N LYS A 68 14.92 -10.19 -1.18
CA LYS A 68 16.05 -10.88 -1.83
C LYS A 68 15.64 -11.52 -3.16
N THR A 69 14.44 -12.09 -3.26
CA THR A 69 13.94 -12.67 -4.52
C THR A 69 13.65 -11.63 -5.59
N LEU A 70 13.39 -10.39 -5.18
CA LEU A 70 13.11 -9.26 -6.08
C LEU A 70 14.36 -8.50 -6.53
N LYS A 71 15.51 -8.78 -5.91
CA LYS A 71 16.79 -8.12 -6.25
C LYS A 71 17.17 -8.28 -7.74
N GLN A 72 16.85 -9.43 -8.33
CA GLN A 72 17.05 -9.68 -9.76
C GLN A 72 16.31 -8.71 -10.68
N TYR A 73 15.24 -8.07 -10.18
CA TYR A 73 14.48 -7.03 -10.89
C TYR A 73 14.90 -5.61 -10.49
N GLY A 74 16.00 -5.48 -9.71
CA GLY A 74 16.52 -4.21 -9.23
C GLY A 74 15.70 -3.59 -8.10
N ILE A 75 14.84 -4.36 -7.44
CA ILE A 75 14.03 -3.90 -6.30
C ILE A 75 14.78 -4.21 -5.00
N THR A 76 14.97 -3.18 -4.17
CA THR A 76 15.72 -3.26 -2.92
C THR A 76 14.85 -2.97 -1.70
N ALA A 77 15.37 -3.27 -0.52
CA ALA A 77 14.71 -2.92 0.75
C ALA A 77 14.61 -1.40 0.94
N ASP A 78 15.62 -0.65 0.49
CA ASP A 78 15.60 0.82 0.56
C ASP A 78 14.51 1.43 -0.30
N ASP A 79 14.16 0.80 -1.43
CA ASP A 79 13.08 1.29 -2.30
C ASP A 79 11.72 1.20 -1.61
N VAL A 80 11.45 0.12 -0.87
CA VAL A 80 10.18 -0.06 -0.13
C VAL A 80 10.16 0.64 1.22
N ALA A 81 11.33 1.03 1.74
CA ALA A 81 11.44 1.81 2.97
C ALA A 81 11.11 3.29 2.77
N LYS A 82 11.22 3.82 1.56
CA LYS A 82 10.98 5.24 1.27
C LYS A 82 9.50 5.62 1.42
N SER A 83 9.25 6.89 1.72
CA SER A 83 7.91 7.49 1.62
C SER A 83 7.41 7.51 0.18
N GLY A 84 6.10 7.61 0.00
CA GLY A 84 5.44 7.63 -1.30
C GLY A 84 4.82 6.30 -1.70
N CYS A 85 4.32 6.22 -2.92
CA CYS A 85 3.44 5.13 -3.33
C CYS A 85 4.16 3.84 -3.78
N TYR A 86 5.50 3.80 -3.81
CA TYR A 86 6.21 2.65 -4.36
C TYR A 86 5.93 1.33 -3.62
N ALA A 87 5.95 1.35 -2.29
CA ALA A 87 5.66 0.15 -1.49
C ALA A 87 4.22 -0.35 -1.71
N TYR A 88 3.26 0.56 -1.85
CA TYR A 88 1.85 0.23 -2.14
C TYR A 88 1.68 -0.37 -3.54
N ASP A 89 2.38 0.18 -4.53
CA ASP A 89 2.39 -0.33 -5.90
C ASP A 89 2.94 -1.76 -5.97
N LEU A 90 4.06 -2.01 -5.29
CA LEU A 90 4.66 -3.35 -5.20
C LEU A 90 3.75 -4.34 -4.46
N ALA A 91 3.07 -3.89 -3.38
CA ALA A 91 2.12 -4.72 -2.64
C ALA A 91 0.92 -5.10 -3.52
N ALA A 92 0.35 -4.14 -4.23
CA ALA A 92 -0.76 -4.38 -5.15
C ALA A 92 -0.38 -5.39 -6.25
N TRP A 93 0.79 -5.24 -6.86
CA TRP A 93 1.32 -6.21 -7.82
C TRP A 93 1.45 -7.62 -7.20
N ARG A 94 1.97 -7.73 -5.99
CA ARG A 94 2.11 -9.01 -5.27
C ARG A 94 0.74 -9.63 -4.97
N ILE A 95 -0.20 -8.83 -4.44
CA ILE A 95 -1.57 -9.28 -4.15
C ILE A 95 -2.26 -9.75 -5.43
N ARG A 96 -2.14 -9.00 -6.52
CA ARG A 96 -2.68 -9.42 -7.83
C ARG A 96 -2.13 -10.79 -8.24
N GLY A 97 -0.84 -11.03 -8.00
CA GLY A 97 -0.22 -12.34 -8.22
C GLY A 97 -0.88 -13.46 -7.41
N HIS A 98 -1.14 -13.22 -6.11
CA HIS A 98 -1.84 -14.17 -5.27
C HIS A 98 -3.28 -14.41 -5.74
N LEU A 99 -4.02 -13.35 -6.07
CA LEU A 99 -5.41 -13.48 -6.52
C LEU A 99 -5.56 -14.21 -7.86
N THR A 100 -4.54 -14.20 -8.70
CA THR A 100 -4.59 -14.85 -10.03
C THR A 100 -4.00 -16.25 -10.07
N LYS A 101 -3.03 -16.56 -9.19
CA LYS A 101 -2.25 -17.79 -9.27
C LYS A 101 -2.52 -18.77 -8.15
N ASP A 102 -2.91 -18.29 -6.97
CA ASP A 102 -3.15 -19.12 -5.80
C ASP A 102 -4.58 -19.68 -5.81
N THR A 103 -4.81 -20.77 -5.07
CA THR A 103 -6.11 -21.44 -4.92
C THR A 103 -6.86 -20.99 -3.67
N GLY A 104 -8.17 -21.21 -3.63
CA GLY A 104 -9.05 -20.83 -2.53
C GLY A 104 -9.96 -19.63 -2.86
N ASP A 105 -10.73 -19.18 -1.88
CA ASP A 105 -11.55 -18.00 -2.01
C ASP A 105 -10.70 -16.70 -2.07
N LEU A 106 -11.36 -15.57 -2.36
CA LEU A 106 -10.70 -14.27 -2.46
C LEU A 106 -9.84 -13.96 -1.23
N TRP A 107 -10.40 -14.16 -0.04
CA TRP A 107 -9.79 -13.78 1.23
C TRP A 107 -8.62 -14.69 1.60
N THR A 108 -8.74 -15.99 1.32
CA THR A 108 -7.64 -16.95 1.49
C THR A 108 -6.46 -16.58 0.60
N ARG A 109 -6.71 -16.28 -0.66
CA ARG A 109 -5.66 -15.86 -1.61
C ARG A 109 -5.04 -14.51 -1.23
N ALA A 110 -5.86 -13.55 -0.80
CA ALA A 110 -5.36 -12.26 -0.34
C ALA A 110 -4.49 -12.40 0.92
N ALA A 111 -4.90 -13.25 1.87
CA ALA A 111 -4.14 -13.49 3.09
C ALA A 111 -2.81 -14.22 2.86
N ASN A 112 -2.58 -14.82 1.68
CA ASN A 112 -1.28 -15.34 1.27
C ASN A 112 -0.21 -14.25 1.13
N TYR A 113 -0.62 -12.98 1.10
CA TYR A 113 0.30 -11.87 1.25
C TYR A 113 1.14 -12.00 2.53
N HIS A 114 0.52 -12.35 3.63
CA HIS A 114 1.17 -12.59 4.91
C HIS A 114 1.77 -14.01 4.99
N SER A 115 0.93 -15.03 4.81
CA SER A 115 1.39 -16.42 4.92
C SER A 115 0.47 -17.40 4.17
N ARG A 116 1.09 -18.43 3.55
CA ARG A 116 0.37 -19.60 3.01
C ARG A 116 0.14 -20.69 4.05
N THR A 117 0.76 -20.60 5.23
CA THR A 117 0.54 -21.57 6.33
C THR A 117 -0.90 -21.43 6.81
N PRO A 118 -1.71 -22.51 6.80
CA PRO A 118 -3.16 -22.42 7.07
C PRO A 118 -3.53 -21.67 8.34
N PHE A 119 -2.85 -21.95 9.43
CA PHE A 119 -3.11 -21.28 10.71
C PHE A 119 -2.89 -19.76 10.63
N TYR A 120 -1.74 -19.31 10.15
CA TYR A 120 -1.43 -17.87 10.05
C TYR A 120 -2.29 -17.18 9.00
N ASN A 121 -2.56 -17.86 7.88
CA ASN A 121 -3.48 -17.36 6.86
C ASN A 121 -4.87 -17.10 7.43
N GLN A 122 -5.44 -18.07 8.18
CA GLN A 122 -6.77 -17.95 8.76
C GLN A 122 -6.88 -16.78 9.75
N VAL A 123 -5.89 -16.61 10.62
CA VAL A 123 -5.86 -15.50 11.59
C VAL A 123 -5.76 -14.15 10.88
N TYR A 124 -4.86 -14.06 9.92
CA TYR A 124 -4.69 -12.84 9.12
C TYR A 124 -5.96 -12.50 8.31
N ARG A 125 -6.55 -13.50 7.66
CA ARG A 125 -7.78 -13.40 6.87
C ARG A 125 -8.95 -12.86 7.69
N ALA A 126 -9.17 -13.37 8.88
CA ALA A 126 -10.27 -12.95 9.75
C ALA A 126 -10.19 -11.44 10.06
N ASP A 127 -9.03 -10.95 10.44
CA ASP A 127 -8.81 -9.53 10.71
C ASP A 127 -8.90 -8.67 9.44
N LEU A 128 -8.37 -9.20 8.32
CA LEU A 128 -8.43 -8.51 7.02
C LEU A 128 -9.87 -8.26 6.57
N MET A 129 -10.76 -9.24 6.72
CA MET A 129 -12.18 -9.10 6.36
C MET A 129 -12.88 -8.01 7.19
N VAL A 130 -12.59 -7.93 8.50
CA VAL A 130 -13.14 -6.88 9.37
C VAL A 130 -12.67 -5.49 8.91
N LYS A 131 -11.38 -5.34 8.63
CA LYS A 131 -10.80 -4.08 8.15
C LYS A 131 -11.36 -3.68 6.79
N ALA A 132 -11.44 -4.61 5.84
CA ALA A 132 -11.98 -4.36 4.52
C ALA A 132 -13.43 -3.89 4.58
N LYS A 133 -14.28 -4.52 5.38
CA LYS A 133 -15.68 -4.08 5.58
C LYS A 133 -15.75 -2.64 6.08
N ARG A 134 -14.87 -2.25 7.00
CA ARG A 134 -14.80 -0.88 7.51
C ARG A 134 -14.36 0.11 6.42
N TRP A 135 -13.37 -0.27 5.61
CA TRP A 135 -12.93 0.54 4.48
C TRP A 135 -13.98 0.66 3.38
N THR A 136 -14.74 -0.41 3.07
CA THR A 136 -15.91 -0.34 2.17
C THR A 136 -16.88 0.72 2.64
N ASN A 137 -17.30 0.66 3.91
CA ASN A 137 -18.24 1.63 4.46
C ASN A 137 -17.71 3.07 4.39
N TRP A 138 -16.41 3.27 4.61
CA TRP A 138 -15.78 4.58 4.49
C TRP A 138 -15.76 5.08 3.04
N LEU A 139 -15.39 4.22 2.08
CA LEU A 139 -15.40 4.55 0.66
C LEU A 139 -16.81 4.94 0.19
N ASP A 140 -17.83 4.19 0.58
CA ASP A 140 -19.23 4.49 0.24
C ASP A 140 -19.64 5.88 0.76
N GLN A 141 -19.26 6.22 2.00
CA GLN A 141 -19.55 7.52 2.58
C GLN A 141 -18.87 8.66 1.82
N VAL A 142 -17.60 8.49 1.46
CA VAL A 142 -16.84 9.50 0.71
C VAL A 142 -17.41 9.68 -0.69
N MET A 143 -17.78 8.61 -1.37
CA MET A 143 -18.36 8.66 -2.72
C MET A 143 -19.79 9.22 -2.74
N MET A 144 -20.56 9.03 -1.67
CA MET A 144 -21.92 9.56 -1.52
C MET A 144 -21.95 11.00 -1.00
N SER A 145 -20.83 11.51 -0.50
CA SER A 145 -20.75 12.89 -0.01
C SER A 145 -20.81 13.88 -1.19
N PRO A 146 -21.55 15.01 -1.04
CA PRO A 146 -21.57 16.03 -2.09
C PRO A 146 -20.14 16.50 -2.44
N ILE A 147 -19.91 16.81 -3.71
CA ILE A 147 -18.61 17.18 -4.32
C ILE A 147 -17.79 18.20 -3.49
N SER A 148 -18.45 19.02 -2.67
CA SER A 148 -17.80 19.97 -1.76
C SER A 148 -16.88 19.30 -0.72
N THR A 149 -17.18 18.07 -0.30
CA THR A 149 -16.36 17.35 0.68
C THR A 149 -15.16 16.68 0.00
N VAL A 150 -15.34 16.19 -1.23
CA VAL A 150 -14.24 15.60 -2.03
C VAL A 150 -13.23 16.69 -2.40
N ASN A 151 -13.68 17.89 -2.78
CA ASN A 151 -12.78 19.02 -3.07
C ASN A 151 -11.95 19.46 -1.86
N LYS A 152 -12.50 19.37 -0.63
CA LYS A 152 -11.74 19.69 0.59
C LYS A 152 -10.53 18.77 0.79
N TYR A 153 -10.62 17.51 0.39
CA TYR A 153 -9.50 16.55 0.47
C TYR A 153 -8.54 16.69 -0.71
N THR A 154 -9.04 16.97 -1.92
CA THR A 154 -8.19 17.19 -3.10
C THR A 154 -7.46 18.51 -3.07
N GLU A 155 -8.04 19.60 -2.56
CA GLU A 155 -7.36 20.88 -2.41
C GLU A 155 -6.24 20.85 -1.37
N GLN A 156 -6.36 20.05 -0.32
CA GLN A 156 -5.28 19.84 0.65
C GLN A 156 -4.07 19.10 0.03
N ILE A 157 -4.30 18.26 -0.98
CA ILE A 157 -3.22 17.59 -1.73
C ILE A 157 -2.52 18.57 -2.68
N HIS A 158 -3.22 19.63 -3.13
CA HIS A 158 -2.71 20.66 -4.03
C HIS A 158 -2.38 21.99 -3.35
N ALA A 159 -2.48 22.10 -2.01
CA ALA A 159 -2.05 23.26 -1.28
C ALA A 159 -0.59 23.57 -1.60
N LYS A 160 -0.34 24.76 -2.18
CA LYS A 160 0.97 25.21 -2.68
C LYS A 160 2.05 25.02 -1.61
N PRO A 161 3.16 24.36 -1.93
CA PRO A 161 4.28 24.27 -1.00
C PRO A 161 4.84 25.68 -0.75
N THR A 162 5.08 25.98 0.52
CA THR A 162 5.71 27.22 0.98
C THR A 162 7.06 27.37 0.27
N LYS A 163 7.47 28.59 -0.08
CA LYS A 163 8.66 28.94 -0.90
C LYS A 163 9.99 28.22 -0.56
N GLN A 164 10.13 27.63 0.62
CA GLN A 164 11.33 26.90 1.03
C GLN A 164 11.40 25.47 0.47
N ILE A 165 10.26 24.85 0.10
CA ILE A 165 10.23 23.48 -0.46
C ILE A 165 10.51 23.50 -1.96
N ASN A 166 10.26 24.60 -2.66
CA ASN A 166 10.45 24.71 -4.10
C ASN A 166 11.90 24.49 -4.58
N ARG A 167 12.92 24.69 -3.72
CA ARG A 167 14.31 24.49 -4.10
C ARG A 167 14.73 23.01 -4.09
N ALA A 168 14.12 22.22 -3.21
CA ALA A 168 14.35 20.77 -3.13
C ALA A 168 13.55 20.00 -4.20
N VAL A 169 12.31 20.41 -4.45
CA VAL A 169 11.41 19.77 -5.44
C VAL A 169 11.92 19.98 -6.87
N THR A 170 12.52 21.13 -7.20
CA THR A 170 13.08 21.38 -8.53
C THR A 170 14.30 20.51 -8.86
N GLN A 171 15.02 20.02 -7.85
CA GLN A 171 16.09 19.03 -8.06
C GLN A 171 15.58 17.58 -8.14
N MET A 172 14.43 17.28 -7.52
CA MET A 172 13.85 15.93 -7.57
C MET A 172 12.99 15.66 -8.81
N SER A 173 12.51 16.70 -9.51
CA SER A 173 11.69 16.57 -10.72
C SER A 173 12.45 16.11 -11.97
N LYS A 174 13.78 15.98 -11.88
CA LYS A 174 14.62 15.45 -13.00
C LYS A 174 14.83 13.93 -12.97
N THR A 175 14.38 13.24 -11.92
CA THR A 175 14.28 11.78 -11.93
C THR A 175 12.83 11.41 -12.21
N SER A 176 12.45 11.41 -13.49
CA SER A 176 11.17 10.86 -13.91
C SER A 176 11.10 9.40 -13.47
N TYR A 177 10.15 9.09 -12.58
CA TYR A 177 9.76 7.71 -12.31
C TYR A 177 9.28 7.11 -13.64
N VAL A 178 10.12 6.30 -14.25
CA VAL A 178 9.73 5.43 -15.36
C VAL A 178 9.28 4.13 -14.72
N PRO A 179 7.98 3.77 -14.82
CA PRO A 179 7.53 2.45 -14.39
C PRO A 179 8.30 1.42 -15.21
N ARG A 180 9.20 0.67 -14.58
CA ARG A 180 9.87 -0.44 -15.24
C ARG A 180 8.78 -1.47 -15.55
N ARG A 181 8.43 -1.62 -16.83
CA ARG A 181 7.62 -2.74 -17.30
C ARG A 181 8.36 -4.01 -16.92
N LEU A 182 7.78 -4.78 -16.00
CA LEU A 182 8.23 -6.15 -15.76
C LEU A 182 7.90 -6.93 -17.03
N VAL A 183 8.90 -7.15 -17.87
CA VAL A 183 8.79 -8.06 -19.02
C VAL A 183 8.70 -9.46 -18.43
N VAL A 184 7.49 -10.01 -18.39
CA VAL A 184 7.30 -11.43 -18.11
C VAL A 184 7.75 -12.17 -19.38
N SER A 185 8.97 -12.70 -19.38
CA SER A 185 9.43 -13.61 -20.41
C SER A 185 8.62 -14.91 -20.28
N SER A 186 7.72 -15.13 -21.23
CA SER A 186 7.06 -16.41 -21.41
C SER A 186 8.09 -17.40 -21.97
N LYS A 187 8.43 -18.41 -21.20
CA LYS A 187 8.94 -19.70 -21.65
C LYS A 187 8.01 -20.78 -21.17
#